data_5d298d48ec0b2d58a96025b9e252a900
#
_entry.id   5d298d48ec0b2d58a96025b9e252a900
#
_cell.length_a   1.000
_cell.length_b   1.000
_cell.length_c   1.000
_cell.angle_alpha   90.00
_cell.angle_beta   90.00
_cell.angle_gamma   90.00
#
_symmetry.space_group_name_H-M   'P 1'
#
loop_
_entity.id
_entity.type
_entity.pdbx_description
1 polymer ?
#
loop_
_entity_poly.entity_id
_entity_poly.type
_entity_poly.pdbx_seq_one_letter_code
_entity_poly.pdbx_strand_id
1 'polypeptide(L)'
;MRKSRLSIFKSTSMLMSVVGIIMIIATVIVVAYVGYSVVSSGITNEISSGTQYDELAQLQAEYNNLSVKFDSIKSTYYAGGADDVQVYNDAKLELTRADSAIQNVQSALDAGKPSNEVDSRIDFAKDELKTAKKAYNSL
;
A
#
# COMPACT_ATOMS: atom_id res chain seq x y z
N MET A 1 4.65 -16.07 55.86
CA MET A 1 5.24 -14.89 55.22
C MET A 1 5.81 -15.17 53.84
N ARG A 2 6.40 -16.33 53.56
CA ARG A 2 6.94 -16.64 52.22
C ARG A 2 5.83 -16.80 51.16
N LYS A 3 4.65 -17.28 51.50
CA LYS A 3 3.52 -17.42 50.55
C LYS A 3 2.90 -16.08 50.10
N SER A 4 2.94 -15.04 50.97
CA SER A 4 2.40 -13.72 50.62
C SER A 4 3.30 -12.95 49.66
N ARG A 5 4.62 -13.14 49.76
CA ARG A 5 5.58 -12.50 48.84
C ARG A 5 5.49 -13.09 47.44
N LEU A 6 5.30 -14.41 47.32
CA LEU A 6 5.11 -15.10 46.02
C LEU A 6 3.80 -14.71 45.34
N SER A 7 2.72 -14.53 46.12
CA SER A 7 1.42 -14.12 45.54
C SER A 7 1.46 -12.64 45.10
N ILE A 8 2.20 -11.77 45.78
CA ILE A 8 2.39 -10.38 45.39
C ILE A 8 3.21 -10.29 44.10
N PHE A 9 4.30 -11.06 44.01
CA PHE A 9 5.11 -11.13 42.78
C PHE A 9 4.30 -11.66 41.59
N LYS A 10 3.52 -12.69 41.78
CA LYS A 10 2.68 -13.27 40.75
C LYS A 10 1.55 -12.30 40.32
N SER A 11 0.97 -11.60 41.26
CA SER A 11 -0.06 -10.58 41.02
C SER A 11 0.53 -9.36 40.29
N THR A 12 1.72 -8.91 40.68
CA THR A 12 2.39 -7.76 40.03
C THR A 12 2.80 -8.10 38.60
N SER A 13 3.30 -9.29 38.34
CA SER A 13 3.65 -9.75 37.00
C SER A 13 2.44 -9.84 36.07
N MET A 14 1.32 -10.39 36.58
CA MET A 14 0.05 -10.42 35.83
C MET A 14 -0.47 -9.01 35.54
N LEU A 15 -0.35 -8.10 36.50
CA LEU A 15 -0.82 -6.72 36.36
C LEU A 15 0.01 -5.96 35.31
N MET A 16 1.32 -6.17 35.27
CA MET A 16 2.21 -5.61 34.24
C MET A 16 1.86 -6.13 32.84
N SER A 17 1.54 -7.41 32.71
CA SER A 17 1.15 -7.99 31.44
C SER A 17 -0.18 -7.41 30.92
N VAL A 18 -1.15 -7.23 31.79
CA VAL A 18 -2.45 -6.62 31.46
C VAL A 18 -2.29 -5.16 31.04
N VAL A 19 -1.48 -4.40 31.76
CA VAL A 19 -1.18 -3.01 31.40
C VAL A 19 -0.51 -2.92 30.04
N GLY A 20 0.43 -3.82 29.75
CA GLY A 20 1.10 -3.89 28.44
C GLY A 20 0.13 -4.14 27.30
N ILE A 21 -0.80 -5.08 27.49
CA ILE A 21 -1.85 -5.38 26.48
C ILE A 21 -2.79 -4.19 26.27
N ILE A 22 -3.21 -3.53 27.35
CA ILE A 22 -4.06 -2.35 27.28
C ILE A 22 -3.35 -1.21 26.53
N MET A 23 -2.06 -1.00 26.78
CA MET A 23 -1.27 0.00 26.07
C MET A 23 -1.18 -0.28 24.56
N ILE A 24 -0.97 -1.54 24.20
CA ILE A 24 -0.92 -1.94 22.78
C ILE A 24 -2.28 -1.70 22.10
N ILE A 25 -3.37 -2.11 22.74
CA ILE A 25 -4.73 -1.90 22.21
C ILE A 25 -5.02 -0.40 22.07
N ALA A 26 -4.69 0.40 23.08
CA ALA A 26 -4.87 1.85 23.03
C ALA A 26 -4.08 2.49 21.88
N THR A 27 -2.84 2.06 21.67
CA THR A 27 -1.99 2.54 20.58
C THR A 27 -2.59 2.19 19.21
N VAL A 28 -3.08 0.97 19.04
CA VAL A 28 -3.72 0.54 17.79
C VAL A 28 -4.99 1.36 17.51
N ILE A 29 -5.82 1.61 18.54
CA ILE A 29 -7.03 2.43 18.39
C ILE A 29 -6.67 3.86 17.99
N VAL A 30 -5.65 4.46 18.62
CA VAL A 30 -5.21 5.82 18.29
C VAL A 30 -4.68 5.90 16.85
N VAL A 31 -3.86 4.94 16.43
CA VAL A 31 -3.33 4.88 15.06
C VAL A 31 -4.48 4.71 14.05
N ALA A 32 -5.44 3.84 14.33
CA ALA A 32 -6.61 3.64 13.47
C ALA A 32 -7.48 4.91 13.39
N TYR A 33 -7.69 5.58 14.52
CA TYR A 33 -8.46 6.82 14.59
C TYR A 33 -7.77 7.96 13.82
N VAL A 34 -6.48 8.15 14.02
CA VAL A 34 -5.69 9.16 13.30
C VAL A 34 -5.67 8.86 11.81
N GLY A 35 -5.46 7.61 11.42
CA GLY A 35 -5.50 7.19 10.02
C GLY A 35 -6.87 7.45 9.38
N TYR A 36 -7.96 7.12 10.07
CA TYR A 36 -9.31 7.39 9.61
C TYR A 36 -9.60 8.89 9.53
N SER A 37 -9.19 9.66 10.53
CA SER A 37 -9.35 11.12 10.57
C SER A 37 -8.60 11.80 9.42
N VAL A 38 -7.38 11.37 9.11
CA VAL A 38 -6.59 11.88 7.98
C VAL A 38 -7.28 11.56 6.65
N VAL A 39 -7.82 10.36 6.49
CA VAL A 39 -8.54 9.96 5.28
C VAL A 39 -9.87 10.72 5.14
N SER A 40 -10.60 10.94 6.22
CA SER A 40 -11.90 11.63 6.17
C SER A 40 -11.78 13.15 6.10
N SER A 41 -10.70 13.74 6.63
CA SER A 41 -10.46 15.19 6.59
C SER A 41 -9.57 15.65 5.43
N GLY A 42 -9.21 14.75 4.51
CA GLY A 42 -8.38 15.03 3.33
C GLY A 42 -8.97 16.01 2.30
N ILE A 43 -9.81 16.94 2.75
CA ILE A 43 -10.55 17.86 1.91
C ILE A 43 -9.97 19.29 1.99
N THR A 44 -8.98 19.54 2.83
CA THR A 44 -8.38 20.87 2.95
C THR A 44 -7.19 21.00 1.99
N ASN A 45 -7.19 22.07 1.19
CA ASN A 45 -6.21 22.34 0.14
C ASN A 45 -4.75 22.42 0.64
N GLU A 46 -4.54 22.64 1.93
CA GLU A 46 -3.20 22.70 2.53
C GLU A 46 -2.59 21.31 2.76
N ILE A 47 -3.43 20.27 2.80
CA ILE A 47 -3.01 18.87 2.99
C ILE A 47 -2.92 18.13 1.65
N SER A 48 -3.22 18.81 0.54
CA SER A 48 -3.27 18.17 -0.79
C SER A 48 -1.97 17.49 -1.18
N SER A 49 -0.81 18.07 -0.89
CA SER A 49 0.48 17.45 -1.21
C SER A 49 0.75 16.20 -0.37
N GLY A 50 0.40 16.21 0.93
CA GLY A 50 0.50 15.04 1.79
C GLY A 50 -0.41 13.91 1.32
N THR A 51 -1.65 14.23 0.94
CA THR A 51 -2.61 13.27 0.38
C THR A 51 -2.12 12.70 -0.95
N GLN A 52 -1.52 13.52 -1.79
CA GLN A 52 -0.95 13.09 -3.07
C GLN A 52 0.24 12.14 -2.89
N TYR A 53 1.10 12.38 -1.91
CA TYR A 53 2.18 11.46 -1.55
C TYR A 53 1.62 10.14 -1.01
N ASP A 54 0.54 10.17 -0.23
CA ASP A 54 -0.14 8.97 0.27
C ASP A 54 -0.77 8.18 -0.88
N GLU A 55 -1.39 8.84 -1.83
CA GLU A 55 -1.93 8.21 -3.04
C GLU A 55 -0.81 7.58 -3.89
N LEU A 56 0.31 8.27 -4.03
CA LEU A 56 1.49 7.72 -4.71
C LEU A 56 2.00 6.47 -4.02
N ALA A 57 2.12 6.48 -2.68
CA ALA A 57 2.55 5.32 -1.92
C ALA A 57 1.59 4.14 -2.09
N GLN A 58 0.29 4.40 -2.14
CA GLN A 58 -0.73 3.38 -2.38
C GLN A 58 -0.61 2.80 -3.79
N LEU A 59 -0.42 3.64 -4.80
CA LEU A 59 -0.19 3.20 -6.18
C LEU A 59 1.05 2.33 -6.30
N GLN A 60 2.13 2.71 -5.64
CA GLN A 60 3.37 1.92 -5.60
C GLN A 60 3.17 0.58 -4.92
N ALA A 61 2.41 0.52 -3.83
CA ALA A 61 2.10 -0.71 -3.13
C ALA A 61 1.23 -1.65 -4.00
N GLU A 62 0.23 -1.12 -4.68
CA GLU A 62 -0.60 -1.89 -5.61
C GLU A 62 0.20 -2.41 -6.81
N TYR A 63 1.08 -1.58 -7.35
CA TYR A 63 2.00 -1.98 -8.41
C TYR A 63 2.90 -3.12 -7.96
N ASN A 64 3.51 -3.02 -6.78
CA ASN A 64 4.38 -4.05 -6.25
C ASN A 64 3.64 -5.37 -6.04
N ASN A 65 2.42 -5.34 -5.52
CA ASN A 65 1.58 -6.53 -5.38
C ASN A 65 1.28 -7.17 -6.73
N LEU A 66 0.95 -6.38 -7.72
CA LEU A 66 0.67 -6.87 -9.06
C LEU A 66 1.94 -7.43 -9.73
N SER A 67 3.08 -6.77 -9.56
CA SER A 67 4.38 -7.23 -10.05
C SER A 67 4.75 -8.60 -9.49
N VAL A 68 4.55 -8.81 -8.19
CA VAL A 68 4.78 -10.11 -7.54
C VAL A 68 3.86 -11.18 -8.12
N LYS A 69 2.60 -10.85 -8.39
CA LYS A 69 1.66 -11.78 -9.03
C LYS A 69 2.10 -12.16 -10.44
N PHE A 70 2.56 -11.20 -11.24
CA PHE A 70 3.12 -11.48 -12.57
C PHE A 70 4.34 -12.38 -12.48
N ASP A 71 5.26 -12.13 -11.55
CA ASP A 71 6.46 -12.93 -11.35
C ASP A 71 6.10 -14.37 -10.93
N SER A 72 5.05 -14.56 -10.14
CA SER A 72 4.64 -15.88 -9.67
C SER A 72 4.10 -16.79 -10.80
N ILE A 73 3.53 -16.22 -11.85
CA ILE A 73 2.99 -16.98 -13.00
C ILE A 73 3.92 -17.02 -14.19
N LYS A 74 5.02 -16.26 -14.16
CA LYS A 74 5.97 -16.14 -15.27
C LYS A 74 6.47 -17.50 -15.75
N SER A 75 6.92 -18.35 -14.83
CA SER A 75 7.47 -19.66 -15.17
C SER A 75 6.44 -20.55 -15.87
N THR A 76 5.20 -20.49 -15.46
CA THR A 76 4.09 -21.26 -16.06
C THR A 76 3.86 -20.85 -17.51
N TYR A 77 3.83 -19.55 -17.79
CA TYR A 77 3.63 -19.04 -19.15
C TYR A 77 4.84 -19.29 -20.05
N TYR A 78 6.05 -19.13 -19.52
CA TYR A 78 7.27 -19.40 -20.29
C TYR A 78 7.44 -20.89 -20.61
N ALA A 79 6.89 -21.78 -19.80
CA ALA A 79 6.87 -23.22 -20.07
C ALA A 79 5.80 -23.64 -21.09
N GLY A 80 4.78 -22.82 -21.33
CA GLY A 80 3.63 -23.13 -22.18
C GLY A 80 3.84 -22.94 -23.68
N GLY A 81 4.99 -22.40 -24.10
CA GLY A 81 5.31 -22.17 -25.51
C GLY A 81 5.25 -20.70 -25.94
N ALA A 82 5.52 -20.45 -27.23
CA ALA A 82 5.69 -19.10 -27.77
C ALA A 82 4.40 -18.23 -27.66
N ASP A 83 3.24 -18.83 -27.86
CA ASP A 83 1.97 -18.11 -27.80
C ASP A 83 1.66 -17.64 -26.36
N ASP A 84 1.90 -18.50 -25.39
CA ASP A 84 1.72 -18.17 -23.97
C ASP A 84 2.71 -17.10 -23.52
N VAL A 85 3.95 -17.17 -23.97
CA VAL A 85 4.98 -16.15 -23.69
C VAL A 85 4.54 -14.79 -24.24
N GLN A 86 3.99 -14.74 -25.44
CA GLN A 86 3.50 -13.50 -26.04
C GLN A 86 2.33 -12.92 -25.25
N VAL A 87 1.37 -13.72 -24.87
CA VAL A 87 0.22 -13.29 -24.05
C VAL A 87 0.69 -12.71 -22.71
N TYR A 88 1.63 -13.37 -22.05
CA TYR A 88 2.22 -12.90 -20.81
C TYR A 88 2.97 -11.57 -21.02
N ASN A 89 3.79 -11.47 -22.06
CA ASN A 89 4.55 -10.26 -22.33
C ASN A 89 3.66 -9.07 -22.68
N ASP A 90 2.58 -9.29 -23.41
CA ASP A 90 1.60 -8.24 -23.72
C ASP A 90 0.92 -7.72 -22.43
N ALA A 91 0.56 -8.61 -21.53
CA ALA A 91 0.01 -8.22 -20.22
C ALA A 91 1.05 -7.49 -19.37
N LYS A 92 2.30 -7.96 -19.37
CA LYS A 92 3.40 -7.31 -18.64
C LYS A 92 3.73 -5.93 -19.18
N LEU A 93 3.51 -5.68 -20.46
CA LEU A 93 3.66 -4.35 -21.06
C LEU A 93 2.71 -3.35 -20.41
N GLU A 94 1.47 -3.74 -20.11
CA GLU A 94 0.54 -2.89 -19.39
C GLU A 94 1.02 -2.59 -17.97
N LEU A 95 1.64 -3.56 -17.30
CA LEU A 95 2.28 -3.35 -16.00
C LEU A 95 3.41 -2.31 -16.09
N THR A 96 4.22 -2.37 -17.13
CA THR A 96 5.30 -1.41 -17.38
C THR A 96 4.77 0.01 -17.62
N ARG A 97 3.66 0.13 -18.34
CA ARG A 97 2.97 1.41 -18.54
C ARG A 97 2.46 1.98 -17.23
N ALA A 98 1.90 1.15 -16.36
CA ALA A 98 1.48 1.56 -15.03
C ALA A 98 2.66 2.07 -14.19
N ASP A 99 3.81 1.39 -14.24
CA ASP A 99 5.03 1.83 -13.56
C ASP A 99 5.48 3.21 -14.06
N SER A 100 5.52 3.42 -15.36
CA SER A 100 5.88 4.72 -15.95
C SER A 100 4.92 5.83 -15.52
N ALA A 101 3.63 5.56 -15.46
CA ALA A 101 2.63 6.51 -15.01
C ALA A 101 2.81 6.87 -13.54
N ILE A 102 3.14 5.91 -12.69
CA ILE A 102 3.43 6.13 -11.26
C ILE A 102 4.70 6.96 -11.09
N GLN A 103 5.74 6.68 -11.86
CA GLN A 103 6.97 7.48 -11.85
C GLN A 103 6.72 8.92 -12.28
N ASN A 104 5.82 9.16 -13.23
CA ASN A 104 5.41 10.49 -13.64
C ASN A 104 4.72 11.26 -12.51
N VAL A 105 3.94 10.61 -11.68
CA VAL A 105 3.35 11.21 -10.48
C VAL A 105 4.45 11.64 -9.52
N GLN A 106 5.40 10.77 -9.26
CA GLN A 106 6.52 11.06 -8.37
C GLN A 106 7.35 12.24 -8.88
N SER A 107 7.67 12.26 -10.17
CA SER A 107 8.40 13.35 -10.80
C SER A 107 7.67 14.69 -10.69
N ALA A 108 6.35 14.68 -10.84
CA ALA A 108 5.54 15.88 -10.69
C ALA A 108 5.53 16.41 -9.25
N LEU A 109 5.44 15.53 -8.26
CA LEU A 109 5.52 15.90 -6.86
C LEU A 109 6.89 16.44 -6.49
N ASP A 110 7.95 15.79 -6.93
CA ASP A 110 9.33 16.19 -6.65
C ASP A 110 9.67 17.53 -7.31
N ALA A 111 9.11 17.81 -8.48
CA ALA A 111 9.27 19.07 -9.20
C ALA A 111 8.38 20.20 -8.66
N GLY A 112 7.51 19.94 -7.69
CA GLY A 112 6.60 20.94 -7.14
C GLY A 112 5.54 21.41 -8.13
N LYS A 113 5.07 20.54 -9.02
CA LYS A 113 4.03 20.88 -9.99
C LYS A 113 2.71 21.24 -9.30
N PRO A 114 1.83 22.05 -9.95
CA PRO A 114 0.54 22.39 -9.39
C PRO A 114 -0.30 21.18 -9.01
N SER A 115 -1.10 21.30 -7.97
CA SER A 115 -1.92 20.23 -7.42
C SER A 115 -2.84 19.59 -8.47
N ASN A 116 -3.46 20.39 -9.33
CA ASN A 116 -4.33 19.91 -10.39
C ASN A 116 -3.60 19.07 -11.45
N GLU A 117 -2.35 19.41 -11.76
CA GLU A 117 -1.51 18.61 -12.67
C GLU A 117 -1.13 17.28 -12.04
N VAL A 118 -0.75 17.28 -10.75
CA VAL A 118 -0.43 16.07 -10.00
C VAL A 118 -1.66 15.16 -9.92
N ASP A 119 -2.83 15.71 -9.63
CA ASP A 119 -4.08 14.96 -9.56
C ASP A 119 -4.41 14.30 -10.91
N SER A 120 -4.20 15.01 -12.01
CA SER A 120 -4.41 14.45 -13.36
C SER A 120 -3.46 13.27 -13.63
N ARG A 121 -2.22 13.36 -13.21
CA ARG A 121 -1.24 12.28 -13.36
C ARG A 121 -1.57 11.09 -12.45
N ILE A 122 -2.09 11.35 -11.24
CA ILE A 122 -2.56 10.29 -10.33
C ILE A 122 -3.73 9.55 -10.95
N ASP A 123 -4.71 10.25 -11.50
CA ASP A 123 -5.87 9.62 -12.16
C ASP A 123 -5.43 8.77 -13.36
N PHE A 124 -4.51 9.27 -14.15
CA PHE A 124 -3.92 8.52 -15.25
C PHE A 124 -3.20 7.25 -14.77
N ALA A 125 -2.41 7.36 -13.70
CA ALA A 125 -1.72 6.21 -13.11
C ALA A 125 -2.70 5.17 -12.55
N LYS A 126 -3.80 5.60 -11.93
CA LYS A 126 -4.86 4.70 -11.47
C LYS A 126 -5.51 3.96 -12.63
N ASP A 127 -5.77 4.62 -13.74
CA ASP A 127 -6.34 4.01 -14.93
C ASP A 127 -5.38 3.00 -15.57
N GLU A 128 -4.11 3.34 -15.68
CA GLU A 128 -3.08 2.42 -16.20
C GLU A 128 -2.92 1.19 -15.30
N LEU A 129 -2.93 1.38 -13.99
CA LEU A 129 -2.86 0.28 -13.03
C LEU A 129 -4.08 -0.62 -13.12
N LYS A 130 -5.27 -0.04 -13.30
CA LYS A 130 -6.51 -0.78 -13.52
C LYS A 130 -6.45 -1.60 -14.80
N THR A 131 -5.90 -1.04 -15.88
CA THR A 131 -5.68 -1.75 -17.14
C THR A 131 -4.72 -2.91 -16.97
N ALA A 132 -3.63 -2.72 -16.22
CA ALA A 132 -2.68 -3.78 -15.90
C ALA A 132 -3.31 -4.90 -15.08
N LYS A 133 -4.17 -4.58 -14.11
CA LYS A 133 -4.94 -5.58 -13.35
C LYS A 133 -5.88 -6.38 -14.23
N LYS A 134 -6.56 -5.73 -15.17
CA LYS A 134 -7.42 -6.40 -16.13
C LYS A 134 -6.63 -7.34 -17.05
N ALA A 135 -5.47 -6.90 -17.50
CA ALA A 135 -4.58 -7.71 -18.32
C ALA A 135 -4.11 -8.97 -17.55
N TYR A 136 -3.76 -8.82 -16.28
CA TYR A 136 -3.42 -9.96 -15.42
C TYR A 136 -4.60 -10.92 -15.25
N ASN A 137 -5.79 -10.41 -14.99
CA ASN A 137 -6.99 -11.22 -14.79
C ASN A 137 -7.44 -11.93 -16.07
N SER A 138 -7.00 -11.47 -17.22
CA SER A 138 -7.27 -12.10 -18.53
C SER A 138 -6.29 -13.23 -18.86
N LEU A 139 -5.23 -13.37 -18.07
CA LEU A 139 -4.30 -14.49 -18.17
C LEU A 139 -4.91 -15.74 -17.51
#